data_a2610f6fc264c9e56118557477acbe9a
#
_entry.id   a2610f6fc264c9e56118557477acbe9a
#
_cell.length_a   1.000
_cell.length_b   1.000
_cell.length_c   1.000
_cell.angle_alpha   90.00
_cell.angle_beta   90.00
_cell.angle_gamma   90.00
#
_symmetry.space_group_name_H-M   'P 1'
#
loop_
_entity.id
_entity.type
_entity.pdbx_description
1 polymer ?
#
loop_
_entity_poly.entity_id
_entity_poly.type
_entity_poly.pdbx_seq_one_letter_code
_entity_poly.pdbx_strand_id
1 'polypeptide(L)'
;MPDSFKAILVDPFAETITEERVYDYTSITKLLQVDHFTAINVNDKGETCYVDDEGLINGTEFGVKYKFYPSILAGRALFLGSTPSGDTADTTMTRASVHNNVLGVYPIFSSEEDLEDDS
;
A
#
# COMPACT_ATOMS: atom_id res chain seq x y z
N MET A 1 -23.72 -10.19 9.64
CA MET A 1 -23.21 -9.46 8.49
C MET A 1 -21.94 -8.71 8.84
N PRO A 2 -20.87 -8.95 8.13
CA PRO A 2 -19.66 -8.23 8.46
C PRO A 2 -19.78 -6.76 8.03
N ASP A 3 -19.50 -5.90 8.96
CA ASP A 3 -19.47 -4.47 8.66
C ASP A 3 -18.06 -4.04 8.25
N SER A 4 -17.18 -5.01 8.04
CA SER A 4 -15.78 -4.73 7.70
C SER A 4 -15.27 -5.73 6.68
N PHE A 5 -14.18 -5.35 6.03
CA PHE A 5 -13.52 -6.18 5.04
C PHE A 5 -12.10 -6.50 5.52
N LYS A 6 -11.66 -7.71 5.23
CA LYS A 6 -10.29 -8.13 5.56
C LYS A 6 -9.32 -7.47 4.60
N ALA A 7 -8.25 -6.88 5.15
CA ALA A 7 -7.21 -6.22 4.37
C ALA A 7 -5.85 -6.61 4.93
N ILE A 8 -4.81 -6.42 4.12
CA ILE A 8 -3.43 -6.63 4.54
C ILE A 8 -2.70 -5.30 4.40
N LEU A 9 -2.08 -4.85 5.49
CA LEU A 9 -1.33 -3.60 5.51
C LEU A 9 0.16 -3.86 5.50
N VAL A 10 0.86 -3.24 4.56
CA VAL A 10 2.32 -3.24 4.51
C VAL A 10 2.81 -1.89 5.04
N ASP A 11 3.56 -1.92 6.11
CA ASP A 11 4.12 -0.72 6.73
C ASP A 11 5.63 -0.76 6.66
N PRO A 12 6.25 -0.03 5.71
CA PRO A 12 7.71 -0.04 5.58
C PRO A 12 8.42 0.67 6.73
N PHE A 13 7.73 1.56 7.45
CA PHE A 13 8.34 2.28 8.57
C PHE A 13 8.49 1.38 9.78
N ALA A 14 7.51 0.53 10.03
CA ALA A 14 7.55 -0.44 11.12
C ALA A 14 8.10 -1.79 10.67
N GLU A 15 8.29 -1.98 9.38
CA GLU A 15 8.74 -3.23 8.76
C GLU A 15 7.78 -4.37 9.09
N THR A 16 6.46 -4.11 9.00
CA THR A 16 5.43 -5.09 9.34
C THR A 16 4.45 -5.30 8.21
N ILE A 17 3.89 -6.51 8.20
CA ILE A 17 2.77 -6.87 7.33
C ILE A 17 1.71 -7.43 8.26
N THR A 18 0.57 -6.75 8.36
CA THR A 18 -0.48 -7.08 9.32
C THR A 18 -1.84 -7.25 8.64
N GLU A 19 -2.70 -8.05 9.25
CA GLU A 19 -4.07 -8.17 8.82
C GLU A 19 -4.90 -7.12 9.54
N GLU A 20 -5.65 -6.33 8.77
CA GLU A 20 -6.43 -5.22 9.30
C GLU A 20 -7.88 -5.33 8.85
N ARG A 21 -8.75 -4.54 9.50
CA ARG A 21 -10.15 -4.46 9.11
C ARG A 21 -10.46 -3.08 8.56
N VAL A 22 -11.17 -3.06 7.44
CA VAL A 22 -11.58 -1.82 6.78
C VAL A 22 -13.10 -1.74 6.84
N TYR A 23 -13.60 -0.65 7.42
CA TYR A 23 -15.03 -0.43 7.59
C TYR A 23 -15.59 0.50 6.52
N ASP A 24 -14.80 1.49 6.14
CA ASP A 24 -15.21 2.49 5.16
C ASP A 24 -13.98 3.20 4.59
N TYR A 25 -14.24 4.20 3.79
CA TYR A 25 -13.19 5.02 3.17
C TYR A 25 -12.24 5.62 4.22
N THR A 26 -12.81 6.09 5.35
CA THR A 26 -12.01 6.70 6.41
C THR A 26 -11.04 5.69 7.03
N SER A 27 -11.42 4.43 7.12
CA SER A 27 -10.53 3.38 7.61
C SER A 27 -9.27 3.28 6.75
N ILE A 28 -9.43 3.38 5.44
CA ILE A 28 -8.30 3.29 4.50
C ILE A 28 -7.34 4.45 4.71
N THR A 29 -7.86 5.68 4.81
CA THR A 29 -7.01 6.84 5.02
C THR A 29 -6.27 6.77 6.35
N LYS A 30 -6.94 6.26 7.39
CA LYS A 30 -6.31 6.12 8.71
C LYS A 30 -5.21 5.07 8.71
N LEU A 31 -5.44 3.93 8.08
CA LEU A 31 -4.45 2.86 8.02
C LEU A 31 -3.23 3.28 7.20
N LEU A 32 -3.45 3.99 6.11
CA LEU A 32 -2.36 4.49 5.27
C LEU A 32 -1.73 5.76 5.86
N GLN A 33 -2.43 6.44 6.75
CA GLN A 33 -2.02 7.72 7.36
C GLN A 33 -1.81 8.79 6.30
N VAL A 34 -2.81 8.92 5.41
CA VAL A 34 -2.78 9.85 4.29
C VAL A 34 -4.12 10.54 4.16
N ASP A 35 -4.14 11.66 3.44
CA ASP A 35 -5.38 12.38 3.14
C ASP A 35 -6.04 11.83 1.87
N HIS A 36 -5.24 11.41 0.92
CA HIS A 36 -5.71 10.90 -0.36
C HIS A 36 -4.96 9.64 -0.74
N PHE A 37 -5.66 8.72 -1.38
CA PHE A 37 -5.05 7.49 -1.84
C PHE A 37 -5.49 7.18 -3.27
N THR A 38 -4.71 6.34 -3.94
CA THR A 38 -5.05 5.84 -5.25
C THR A 38 -5.06 4.31 -5.21
N ALA A 39 -5.80 3.71 -6.14
CA ALA A 39 -5.94 2.26 -6.22
C ALA A 39 -5.11 1.74 -7.39
N ILE A 40 -4.37 0.67 -7.15
CA ILE A 40 -3.55 0.02 -8.16
C ILE A 40 -4.01 -1.42 -8.27
N ASN A 41 -4.20 -1.87 -9.51
CA ASN A 41 -4.62 -3.24 -9.76
C ASN A 41 -3.44 -4.20 -9.52
N VAL A 42 -3.67 -5.21 -8.69
CA VAL A 42 -2.63 -6.19 -8.34
C VAL A 42 -2.64 -7.36 -9.31
N ASN A 43 -3.85 -7.86 -9.64
CA ASN A 43 -3.98 -8.99 -10.53
C ASN A 43 -5.39 -9.00 -11.16
N ASP A 44 -5.62 -9.99 -12.02
CA ASP A 44 -6.89 -10.12 -12.74
C ASP A 44 -8.01 -10.70 -11.89
N LYS A 45 -7.71 -11.05 -10.64
CA LYS A 45 -8.66 -11.72 -9.75
C LYS A 45 -9.38 -10.77 -8.78
N GLY A 46 -9.23 -9.47 -9.00
CA GLY A 46 -9.93 -8.49 -8.18
C GLY A 46 -9.18 -8.03 -6.95
N GLU A 47 -7.87 -8.23 -6.90
CA GLU A 47 -7.08 -7.68 -5.81
C GLU A 47 -6.63 -6.28 -6.13
N THR A 48 -6.73 -5.38 -5.15
CA THR A 48 -6.42 -3.97 -5.32
C THR A 48 -5.47 -3.52 -4.20
N CYS A 49 -4.51 -2.70 -4.55
CA CYS A 49 -3.56 -2.11 -3.61
C CYS A 49 -3.83 -0.62 -3.51
N TYR A 50 -4.08 -0.13 -2.31
CA TYR A 50 -4.29 1.30 -2.06
C TYR A 50 -3.02 1.90 -1.49
N VAL A 51 -2.58 3.01 -2.07
CA VAL A 51 -1.34 3.68 -1.68
C VAL A 51 -1.56 5.18 -1.61
N ASP A 52 -0.61 5.89 -0.98
CA ASP A 52 -0.65 7.34 -0.90
C ASP A 52 -0.53 7.93 -2.30
N ASP A 53 -1.52 8.73 -2.68
CA ASP A 53 -1.55 9.39 -3.99
C ASP A 53 -0.47 10.46 -4.11
N GLU A 54 -0.01 11.00 -2.99
CA GLU A 54 0.94 12.11 -2.96
C GLU A 54 2.16 11.80 -2.10
N GLY A 55 2.54 10.52 -2.03
CA GLY A 55 3.61 10.10 -1.14
C GLY A 55 4.93 10.80 -1.35
N LEU A 56 5.32 11.02 -2.59
CA LEU A 56 6.59 11.71 -2.89
C LEU A 56 6.49 13.20 -2.58
N ILE A 57 5.31 13.80 -2.77
CA ILE A 57 5.09 15.21 -2.48
C ILE A 57 5.06 15.44 -0.99
N ASN A 58 4.50 14.50 -0.24
CA ASN A 58 4.37 14.61 1.22
C ASN A 58 5.66 14.28 1.97
N GLY A 59 6.75 14.00 1.27
CA GLY A 59 8.02 13.73 1.90
C GLY A 59 8.12 12.36 2.56
N THR A 60 7.43 11.38 2.02
CA THR A 60 7.51 10.01 2.53
C THR A 60 8.93 9.49 2.43
N GLU A 61 9.46 8.95 3.53
CA GLU A 61 10.85 8.54 3.61
C GLU A 61 11.15 7.18 3.02
N PHE A 62 10.15 6.29 2.99
CA PHE A 62 10.35 4.92 2.52
C PHE A 62 9.31 4.51 1.52
N GLY A 63 9.70 3.64 0.61
CA GLY A 63 8.79 3.04 -0.33
C GLY A 63 9.08 1.57 -0.49
N VAL A 64 8.19 0.86 -1.15
CA VAL A 64 8.27 -0.58 -1.31
C VAL A 64 8.17 -0.92 -2.79
N LYS A 65 9.04 -1.82 -3.22
CA LYS A 65 9.00 -2.37 -4.57
C LYS A 65 8.23 -3.68 -4.54
N TYR A 66 7.21 -3.78 -5.38
CA TYR A 66 6.36 -4.97 -5.48
C TYR A 66 6.51 -5.63 -6.85
N LYS A 67 6.24 -6.93 -6.90
CA LYS A 67 6.30 -7.68 -8.16
C LYS A 67 5.28 -7.20 -9.18
N PHE A 68 4.13 -6.72 -8.71
CA PHE A 68 3.02 -6.35 -9.60
C PHE A 68 3.10 -4.92 -10.13
N TYR A 69 4.08 -4.15 -9.70
CA TYR A 69 4.17 -2.75 -10.10
C TYR A 69 5.61 -2.39 -10.46
N PRO A 70 5.81 -1.66 -11.56
CA PRO A 70 7.17 -1.42 -12.09
C PRO A 70 7.99 -0.40 -11.30
N SER A 71 7.35 0.43 -10.49
CA SER A 71 8.04 1.48 -9.73
C SER A 71 7.88 1.27 -8.24
N ILE A 72 8.73 1.97 -7.46
CA ILE A 72 8.59 1.97 -6.00
C ILE A 72 7.35 2.75 -5.62
N LEU A 73 6.53 2.16 -4.75
CA LEU A 73 5.34 2.82 -4.21
C LEU A 73 5.68 3.42 -2.86
N ALA A 74 5.44 4.72 -2.71
CA ALA A 74 5.81 5.46 -1.50
C ALA A 74 4.89 5.12 -0.33
N GLY A 75 5.47 4.91 0.83
CA GLY A 75 4.73 4.76 2.07
C GLY A 75 4.05 3.41 2.24
N ARG A 76 2.98 3.43 3.03
CA ARG A 76 2.21 2.24 3.36
C ARG A 76 1.33 1.81 2.20
N ALA A 77 1.03 0.51 2.14
CA ALA A 77 0.13 -0.04 1.13
C ALA A 77 -0.90 -0.93 1.81
N LEU A 78 -2.13 -0.86 1.33
CA LEU A 78 -3.23 -1.64 1.88
C LEU A 78 -3.85 -2.48 0.78
N PHE A 79 -3.88 -3.80 0.99
CA PHE A 79 -4.40 -4.75 0.00
C PHE A 79 -5.83 -5.13 0.35
N LEU A 80 -6.73 -4.93 -0.60
CA LEU A 80 -8.15 -5.28 -0.49
C LEU A 80 -8.61 -5.98 -1.75
N GLY A 81 -9.73 -6.68 -1.65
CA GLY A 81 -10.35 -7.26 -2.83
C GLY A 81 -11.39 -6.32 -3.43
N SER A 82 -11.83 -6.67 -4.62
CA SER A 82 -12.95 -6.00 -5.26
C SER A 82 -13.80 -7.02 -6.00
N THR A 83 -15.11 -6.75 -6.07
CA THR A 83 -16.05 -7.60 -6.81
C THR A 83 -15.99 -7.24 -8.29
N PRO A 84 -16.54 -8.11 -9.16
CA PRO A 84 -16.63 -7.77 -10.60
C PRO A 84 -17.38 -6.47 -10.89
N SER A 85 -18.28 -6.07 -9.98
CA SER A 85 -19.02 -4.82 -10.12
C SER A 85 -18.25 -3.61 -9.58
N GLY A 86 -17.06 -3.82 -9.02
CA GLY A 86 -16.21 -2.73 -8.54
C GLY A 86 -16.36 -2.39 -7.06
N ASP A 87 -17.14 -3.16 -6.33
CA ASP A 87 -17.32 -2.94 -4.88
C ASP A 87 -16.15 -3.52 -4.10
N THR A 88 -15.91 -2.95 -2.92
CA THR A 88 -14.88 -3.46 -2.02
C THR A 88 -15.26 -4.85 -1.49
N ALA A 89 -14.26 -5.69 -1.35
CA ALA A 89 -14.43 -7.05 -0.84
C ALA A 89 -13.21 -7.42 0.01
N ASP A 90 -13.33 -8.54 0.73
CA ASP A 90 -12.20 -9.09 1.48
C ASP A 90 -11.06 -9.41 0.52
N THR A 91 -9.83 -9.16 0.96
CA THR A 91 -8.70 -9.64 0.17
C THR A 91 -8.62 -11.16 0.23
N THR A 92 -8.25 -11.77 -0.88
CA THR A 92 -7.96 -13.20 -0.92
C THR A 92 -6.48 -13.47 -0.63
N MET A 93 -5.69 -12.42 -0.54
CA MET A 93 -4.27 -12.56 -0.23
C MET A 93 -4.05 -12.83 1.25
N THR A 94 -2.93 -13.46 1.54
CA THR A 94 -2.49 -13.70 2.92
C THR A 94 -1.27 -12.83 3.20
N ARG A 95 -0.89 -12.73 4.47
CA ARG A 95 0.33 -12.02 4.83
C ARG A 95 1.53 -12.61 4.10
N ALA A 96 1.58 -13.93 3.98
CA ALA A 96 2.67 -14.61 3.29
C ALA A 96 2.69 -14.27 1.80
N SER A 97 1.52 -14.25 1.14
CA SER A 97 1.48 -13.93 -0.28
C SER A 97 1.83 -12.49 -0.56
N VAL A 98 1.42 -11.58 0.31
CA VAL A 98 1.82 -10.16 0.19
C VAL A 98 3.33 -10.03 0.40
N HIS A 99 3.87 -10.69 1.40
CA HIS A 99 5.31 -10.68 1.66
C HIS A 99 6.09 -11.19 0.44
N ASN A 100 5.59 -12.22 -0.22
CA ASN A 100 6.23 -12.78 -1.40
C ASN A 100 6.22 -11.83 -2.60
N ASN A 101 5.33 -10.85 -2.58
CA ASN A 101 5.26 -9.81 -3.62
C ASN A 101 6.21 -8.64 -3.33
N VAL A 102 6.70 -8.54 -2.11
CA VAL A 102 7.63 -7.46 -1.74
C VAL A 102 9.03 -7.82 -2.21
N LEU A 103 9.58 -7.01 -3.10
CA LEU A 103 10.94 -7.20 -3.59
C LEU A 103 11.96 -6.47 -2.73
N GLY A 104 11.55 -5.43 -2.03
CA GLY A 104 12.42 -4.70 -1.13
C GLY A 104 11.81 -3.42 -0.65
N VAL A 105 12.39 -2.88 0.43
CA VAL A 105 12.03 -1.58 0.99
C VAL A 105 13.21 -0.66 0.76
N TYR A 106 12.93 0.53 0.22
CA TYR A 106 13.97 1.46 -0.18
C TYR A 106 13.73 2.84 0.39
N PRO A 107 14.78 3.55 0.78
CA PRO A 107 14.63 4.95 1.15
C PRO A 107 14.29 5.79 -0.10
N ILE A 108 13.49 6.82 0.11
CA ILE A 108 13.07 7.72 -0.95
C ILE A 108 13.67 9.09 -0.66
N PHE A 109 14.35 9.65 -1.65
CA PHE A 109 14.92 10.98 -1.54
C PHE A 109 13.93 11.99 -2.12
N SER A 110 13.50 12.92 -1.29
CA SER A 110 12.47 13.88 -1.68
C SER A 110 13.04 15.15 -2.32
N SER A 111 14.35 15.33 -2.30
CA SER A 111 14.99 16.50 -2.90
C SER A 111 16.37 16.15 -3.43
N GLU A 112 16.89 17.03 -4.27
CA GLU A 112 18.23 16.86 -4.80
C GLU A 112 19.32 16.98 -3.73
N GLU A 113 19.03 17.72 -2.66
CA GLU A 113 19.98 17.86 -1.57
C GLU A 113 20.31 16.53 -0.93
N ASP A 114 19.34 15.64 -0.85
CA ASP A 114 19.56 14.33 -0.27
C ASP A 114 20.53 13.50 -1.10
N LEU A 115 20.55 13.74 -2.40
CA LEU A 115 21.44 13.03 -3.30
C LEU A 115 22.84 13.64 -3.33
N GLU A 116 22.92 14.95 -3.16
CA GLU A 116 24.20 15.67 -3.22
C GLU A 116 25.09 15.37 -2.02
N ASP A 117 24.50 15.01 -0.92
CA ASP A 117 25.26 14.71 0.30
C ASP A 117 26.20 13.53 0.12
N ASP A 118 26.00 12.75 -0.91
CA ASP A 118 26.85 11.61 -1.18
C ASP A 118 28.15 11.97 -1.90
N SER A 119 28.25 13.19 -2.32
CA SER A 119 29.41 13.61 -3.10
C SER A 119 30.62 13.93 -2.26
#